data_6d57c410dcb8344d81cdaa5e98e9a3e4
#
_entry.id   6d57c410dcb8344d81cdaa5e98e9a3e4
#
_cell.length_a   1.000
_cell.length_b   1.000
_cell.length_c   1.000
_cell.angle_alpha   90.00
_cell.angle_beta   90.00
_cell.angle_gamma   90.00
#
_symmetry.space_group_name_H-M   'P 1'
#
loop_
_entity.id
_entity.type
_entity.pdbx_description
1 polymer ?
#
loop_
_entity_poly.entity_id
_entity_poly.type
_entity_poly.pdbx_seq_one_letter_code
_entity_poly.pdbx_strand_id
1 'polypeptide(L)'
;MIDDAATVLVVDDIPTKRYILASWLRRGGHRVVEAGGGEEALAVVGVLKPDLVILDVRMPDVGGIEVCEKIKANPETASIPVIQVSGNAVTPADRAEGLERGADAYLSEPIQPDEFAATVRATLRYYRARQRAERMAARLSELAEITLEMNQAEDFERLLSVASEGCSRLLERYSRVLAIPPDGRLRRFSARPGEHAVARPVHPDTLERLSTISIGESPGVRTFEIDNATWARVVPDSDVVAHVSGMLCRTKAGRPPVFLGVETGSPLDGAELSLLRQLGQALALAVDAARAYAEEHTIALTLQRSLLPAEIPRIPGLRISVRYQPAVDNVEVGGDFYEVLPLGDRVLVALGDVQGHSLYAATVMAELRYALRASVIDVVDPAGSMSLLNAVLRRYHPGMTATVCLILINPATGESEIVNAGHIPPLLAGKGAAYHRFGNLLLGVAQEVYRVDRVRLPEDATVLMFTDGLIEDRDKLLDESLEIARQQAEDVTDDLEGFCDRLIATFGAREDDVAVVAVRRVPF
;
A
#
# COMPACT_ATOMS: atom_id res chain seq x y z
N MET A 1 39.35 -23.07 8.66
CA MET A 1 40.44 -23.16 7.66
C MET A 1 40.13 -24.15 6.52
N ILE A 2 38.85 -24.26 6.07
CA ILE A 2 38.43 -25.16 4.96
C ILE A 2 37.74 -24.35 3.83
N ASP A 3 37.62 -23.05 3.98
CA ASP A 3 36.84 -22.19 3.07
C ASP A 3 37.65 -21.54 1.92
N ASP A 4 38.90 -22.00 1.71
CA ASP A 4 39.81 -21.37 0.72
C ASP A 4 40.07 -22.25 -0.51
N ALA A 5 39.56 -23.47 -0.55
CA ALA A 5 39.71 -24.40 -1.68
C ALA A 5 38.91 -23.87 -2.89
N ALA A 6 39.58 -23.66 -4.02
CA ALA A 6 38.99 -23.27 -5.29
C ALA A 6 39.17 -24.37 -6.35
N THR A 7 38.27 -24.45 -7.32
CA THR A 7 38.47 -25.26 -8.52
C THR A 7 39.19 -24.40 -9.56
N VAL A 8 40.44 -24.78 -9.89
CA VAL A 8 41.29 -24.03 -10.81
C VAL A 8 41.51 -24.87 -12.07
N LEU A 9 41.22 -24.28 -13.23
CA LEU A 9 41.59 -24.86 -14.52
C LEU A 9 42.97 -24.37 -14.92
N VAL A 10 43.88 -25.31 -15.22
CA VAL A 10 45.23 -25.03 -15.73
C VAL A 10 45.30 -25.45 -17.19
N VAL A 11 45.62 -24.50 -18.04
CA VAL A 11 45.68 -24.67 -19.50
C VAL A 11 47.10 -24.40 -19.99
N ASP A 12 47.76 -25.39 -20.53
CA ASP A 12 49.11 -25.27 -21.12
C ASP A 12 49.34 -26.48 -22.05
N ASP A 13 49.82 -26.27 -23.25
CA ASP A 13 50.07 -27.36 -24.20
C ASP A 13 51.31 -28.22 -23.84
N ILE A 14 52.20 -27.70 -22.99
CA ILE A 14 53.38 -28.38 -22.54
C ILE A 14 53.09 -29.19 -21.24
N PRO A 15 53.03 -30.53 -21.29
CA PRO A 15 52.64 -31.35 -20.13
C PRO A 15 53.45 -31.09 -18.87
N THR A 16 54.76 -30.83 -19.01
CA THR A 16 55.65 -30.58 -17.88
C THR A 16 55.32 -29.25 -17.17
N LYS A 17 55.03 -28.19 -17.90
CA LYS A 17 54.65 -26.89 -17.32
C LYS A 17 53.28 -27.00 -16.64
N ARG A 18 52.31 -27.58 -17.33
CA ARG A 18 50.99 -27.82 -16.80
C ARG A 18 51.03 -28.60 -15.49
N TYR A 19 51.83 -29.69 -15.42
CA TYR A 19 52.00 -30.45 -14.20
C TYR A 19 52.64 -29.63 -13.05
N ILE A 20 53.62 -28.80 -13.33
CA ILE A 20 54.27 -27.94 -12.31
C ILE A 20 53.27 -27.00 -11.70
N LEU A 21 52.53 -26.23 -12.51
CA LEU A 21 51.52 -25.27 -12.06
C LEU A 21 50.38 -25.98 -11.30
N ALA A 22 49.90 -27.12 -11.82
CA ALA A 22 48.92 -27.95 -11.16
C ALA A 22 49.40 -28.48 -9.80
N SER A 23 50.67 -28.87 -9.70
CA SER A 23 51.27 -29.35 -8.45
C SER A 23 51.34 -28.24 -7.39
N TRP A 24 51.68 -27.00 -7.77
CA TRP A 24 51.71 -25.88 -6.84
C TRP A 24 50.32 -25.54 -6.32
N LEU A 25 49.27 -25.57 -7.18
CA LEU A 25 47.87 -25.31 -6.79
C LEU A 25 47.34 -26.42 -5.87
N ARG A 26 47.62 -27.68 -6.17
CA ARG A 26 47.23 -28.81 -5.30
C ARG A 26 47.88 -28.72 -3.91
N ARG A 27 49.16 -28.31 -3.83
CA ARG A 27 49.83 -28.04 -2.56
C ARG A 27 49.21 -26.87 -1.81
N GLY A 28 48.65 -25.89 -2.53
CA GLY A 28 47.89 -24.77 -1.98
C GLY A 28 46.47 -25.15 -1.53
N GLY A 29 46.07 -26.43 -1.66
CA GLY A 29 44.75 -26.92 -1.24
C GLY A 29 43.63 -26.74 -2.28
N HIS A 30 43.96 -26.35 -3.51
CA HIS A 30 42.97 -26.17 -4.58
C HIS A 30 42.70 -27.49 -5.34
N ARG A 31 41.46 -27.60 -5.85
CA ARG A 31 41.10 -28.64 -6.81
C ARG A 31 41.54 -28.20 -8.20
N VAL A 32 42.31 -29.03 -8.89
CA VAL A 32 42.87 -28.67 -10.19
C VAL A 32 42.31 -29.58 -11.27
N VAL A 33 41.84 -28.96 -12.34
CA VAL A 33 41.48 -29.55 -13.61
C VAL A 33 42.48 -29.06 -14.64
N GLU A 34 42.90 -29.94 -15.54
CA GLU A 34 43.93 -29.69 -16.53
C GLU A 34 43.37 -29.77 -17.95
N ALA A 35 43.79 -28.87 -18.83
CA ALA A 35 43.49 -28.91 -20.26
C ALA A 35 44.77 -28.71 -21.07
N GLY A 36 44.94 -29.48 -22.14
CA GLY A 36 46.14 -29.47 -22.97
C GLY A 36 46.13 -28.49 -24.12
N GLY A 37 45.08 -27.67 -24.28
CA GLY A 37 44.92 -26.68 -25.34
C GLY A 37 43.72 -25.80 -25.16
N GLY A 38 43.59 -24.78 -26.02
CA GLY A 38 42.54 -23.77 -25.95
C GLY A 38 41.13 -24.29 -26.24
N GLU A 39 40.98 -25.23 -27.19
CA GLU A 39 39.67 -25.84 -27.48
C GLU A 39 39.15 -26.66 -26.31
N GLU A 40 40.00 -27.47 -25.71
CA GLU A 40 39.69 -28.27 -24.52
C GLU A 40 39.34 -27.34 -23.33
N ALA A 41 40.08 -26.26 -23.15
CA ALA A 41 39.85 -25.28 -22.11
C ALA A 41 38.46 -24.65 -22.22
N LEU A 42 38.05 -24.23 -23.42
CA LEU A 42 36.73 -23.62 -23.65
C LEU A 42 35.58 -24.60 -23.36
N ALA A 43 35.73 -25.87 -23.76
CA ALA A 43 34.79 -26.94 -23.46
C ALA A 43 34.65 -27.16 -21.94
N VAL A 44 35.77 -27.23 -21.22
CA VAL A 44 35.80 -27.43 -19.76
C VAL A 44 35.22 -26.22 -19.03
N VAL A 45 35.55 -25.00 -19.41
CA VAL A 45 35.04 -23.77 -18.78
C VAL A 45 33.53 -23.67 -18.85
N GLY A 46 32.93 -24.02 -20.01
CA GLY A 46 31.49 -23.97 -20.21
C GLY A 46 30.71 -24.92 -19.30
N VAL A 47 31.27 -26.10 -19.00
CA VAL A 47 30.62 -27.15 -18.19
C VAL A 47 30.97 -27.02 -16.71
N LEU A 48 32.23 -26.79 -16.37
CA LEU A 48 32.74 -26.85 -15.00
C LEU A 48 32.59 -25.53 -14.27
N LYS A 49 32.60 -24.37 -14.97
CA LYS A 49 32.59 -23.01 -14.42
C LYS A 49 33.62 -22.88 -13.27
N PRO A 50 34.95 -23.00 -13.55
CA PRO A 50 35.98 -22.99 -12.51
C PRO A 50 36.06 -21.62 -11.81
N ASP A 51 36.58 -21.60 -10.59
CA ASP A 51 36.79 -20.36 -9.81
C ASP A 51 37.94 -19.50 -10.35
N LEU A 52 38.83 -20.08 -11.13
CA LEU A 52 40.00 -19.42 -11.73
C LEU A 52 40.50 -20.23 -12.91
N VAL A 53 40.98 -19.53 -13.94
CA VAL A 53 41.70 -20.13 -15.08
C VAL A 53 43.14 -19.62 -15.07
N ILE A 54 44.09 -20.55 -15.10
CA ILE A 54 45.51 -20.26 -15.42
C ILE A 54 45.74 -20.67 -16.87
N LEU A 55 46.14 -19.75 -17.71
CA LEU A 55 46.09 -19.87 -19.15
C LEU A 55 47.42 -19.52 -19.79
N ASP A 56 48.08 -20.49 -20.43
CA ASP A 56 49.25 -20.16 -21.27
C ASP A 56 48.82 -19.31 -22.49
N VAL A 57 49.64 -18.36 -22.82
CA VAL A 57 49.38 -17.44 -23.94
C VAL A 57 49.64 -18.09 -25.30
N ARG A 58 50.64 -19.02 -25.39
CA ARG A 58 51.08 -19.60 -26.66
C ARG A 58 50.71 -21.09 -26.75
N MET A 59 49.63 -21.38 -27.38
CA MET A 59 49.19 -22.73 -27.63
C MET A 59 48.99 -22.96 -29.13
N PRO A 60 49.20 -24.21 -29.65
CA PRO A 60 49.21 -24.48 -31.10
C PRO A 60 47.84 -24.50 -31.74
N ASP A 61 46.77 -24.71 -30.99
CA ASP A 61 45.37 -24.77 -31.45
C ASP A 61 44.69 -23.38 -31.39
N VAL A 62 44.24 -22.97 -30.23
CA VAL A 62 43.65 -21.64 -29.97
C VAL A 62 44.53 -20.91 -28.97
N GLY A 63 45.03 -19.74 -29.34
CA GLY A 63 45.91 -18.96 -28.46
C GLY A 63 45.23 -18.50 -27.19
N GLY A 64 45.99 -18.41 -26.07
CA GLY A 64 45.39 -18.06 -24.78
C GLY A 64 44.76 -16.69 -24.74
N ILE A 65 45.19 -15.72 -25.56
CA ILE A 65 44.54 -14.44 -25.67
C ILE A 65 43.11 -14.60 -26.24
N GLU A 66 42.94 -15.38 -27.31
CA GLU A 66 41.64 -15.65 -27.92
C GLU A 66 40.74 -16.49 -26.99
N VAL A 67 41.29 -17.44 -26.25
CA VAL A 67 40.55 -18.20 -25.21
C VAL A 67 40.03 -17.24 -24.14
N CYS A 68 40.87 -16.33 -23.66
CA CYS A 68 40.48 -15.33 -22.67
C CYS A 68 39.34 -14.43 -23.19
N GLU A 69 39.45 -13.91 -24.42
CA GLU A 69 38.40 -13.12 -25.05
C GLU A 69 37.07 -13.88 -25.15
N LYS A 70 37.10 -15.15 -25.55
CA LYS A 70 35.90 -15.99 -25.64
C LYS A 70 35.28 -16.26 -24.25
N ILE A 71 36.08 -16.47 -23.20
CA ILE A 71 35.61 -16.60 -21.82
C ILE A 71 34.93 -15.32 -21.37
N LYS A 72 35.55 -14.15 -21.65
CA LYS A 72 35.07 -12.85 -21.21
C LYS A 72 33.89 -12.32 -22.04
N ALA A 73 33.75 -12.75 -23.29
CA ALA A 73 32.61 -12.38 -24.15
C ALA A 73 31.32 -13.15 -23.82
N ASN A 74 31.41 -14.32 -23.18
CA ASN A 74 30.24 -15.09 -22.81
C ASN A 74 29.71 -14.68 -21.43
N PRO A 75 28.47 -14.19 -21.32
CA PRO A 75 27.87 -13.75 -20.05
C PRO A 75 27.94 -14.79 -18.92
N GLU A 76 27.88 -16.08 -19.24
CA GLU A 76 27.93 -17.16 -18.24
C GLU A 76 29.33 -17.41 -17.67
N THR A 77 30.38 -17.03 -18.39
CA THR A 77 31.78 -17.28 -18.00
C THR A 77 32.60 -16.00 -17.86
N ALA A 78 32.08 -14.85 -18.32
CA ALA A 78 32.75 -13.53 -18.26
C ALA A 78 33.27 -13.20 -16.87
N SER A 79 32.54 -13.69 -15.89
CA SER A 79 32.87 -13.49 -14.49
C SER A 79 34.02 -14.35 -13.98
N ILE A 80 34.52 -15.34 -14.67
CA ILE A 80 35.63 -16.21 -14.24
C ILE A 80 36.96 -15.47 -14.40
N PRO A 81 37.77 -15.33 -13.34
CA PRO A 81 39.08 -14.68 -13.46
C PRO A 81 40.05 -15.54 -14.26
N VAL A 82 40.87 -14.88 -15.07
CA VAL A 82 41.90 -15.48 -15.91
C VAL A 82 43.24 -14.89 -15.58
N ILE A 83 44.21 -15.75 -15.19
CA ILE A 83 45.63 -15.37 -15.06
C ILE A 83 46.33 -15.93 -16.31
N GLN A 84 46.90 -15.03 -17.12
CA GLN A 84 47.72 -15.42 -18.25
C GLN A 84 49.15 -15.68 -17.83
N VAL A 85 49.73 -16.75 -18.39
CA VAL A 85 51.11 -17.14 -18.21
C VAL A 85 51.82 -17.08 -19.56
N SER A 86 53.01 -16.46 -19.63
CA SER A 86 53.74 -16.37 -20.90
C SER A 86 55.24 -16.56 -20.72
N GLY A 87 55.85 -17.28 -21.66
CA GLY A 87 57.28 -17.55 -21.73
C GLY A 87 58.10 -16.34 -22.18
N ASN A 88 59.42 -16.51 -22.22
CA ASN A 88 60.44 -15.49 -22.48
C ASN A 88 60.17 -14.60 -23.70
N ALA A 89 60.48 -13.30 -23.54
CA ALA A 89 60.42 -12.19 -24.50
C ALA A 89 59.06 -11.51 -24.64
N VAL A 90 58.32 -11.37 -23.54
CA VAL A 90 57.12 -10.50 -23.51
C VAL A 90 57.53 -9.05 -23.29
N THR A 91 57.24 -8.20 -24.27
CA THR A 91 57.43 -6.79 -24.13
C THR A 91 56.39 -6.18 -23.15
N PRO A 92 56.67 -5.01 -22.56
CA PRO A 92 55.62 -4.32 -21.79
C PRO A 92 54.32 -4.11 -22.57
N ALA A 93 54.40 -4.03 -23.91
CA ALA A 93 53.25 -3.92 -24.79
C ALA A 93 52.39 -5.20 -24.81
N ASP A 94 53.02 -6.38 -24.85
CA ASP A 94 52.28 -7.68 -24.86
C ASP A 94 51.52 -7.91 -23.53
N ARG A 95 52.08 -7.43 -22.40
CA ARG A 95 51.41 -7.47 -21.09
C ARG A 95 50.20 -6.55 -21.05
N ALA A 96 50.38 -5.31 -21.59
CA ALA A 96 49.29 -4.34 -21.68
C ALA A 96 48.18 -4.90 -22.55
N GLU A 97 48.48 -5.50 -23.70
CA GLU A 97 47.53 -6.12 -24.60
C GLU A 97 46.75 -7.28 -23.92
N GLY A 98 47.40 -8.15 -23.19
CA GLY A 98 46.74 -9.26 -22.48
C GLY A 98 45.76 -8.78 -21.41
N LEU A 99 46.13 -7.72 -20.67
CA LEU A 99 45.26 -7.11 -19.67
C LEU A 99 44.10 -6.33 -20.33
N GLU A 100 44.35 -5.59 -21.40
CA GLU A 100 43.31 -4.86 -22.16
C GLU A 100 42.30 -5.82 -22.80
N ARG A 101 42.71 -7.05 -23.15
CA ARG A 101 41.84 -8.10 -23.71
C ARG A 101 41.14 -8.93 -22.65
N GLY A 102 41.17 -8.51 -21.36
CA GLY A 102 40.34 -9.01 -20.29
C GLY A 102 41.01 -9.99 -19.32
N ALA A 103 42.32 -10.22 -19.37
CA ALA A 103 42.99 -11.01 -18.34
C ALA A 103 43.02 -10.21 -17.00
N ASP A 104 42.81 -10.91 -15.89
CA ASP A 104 42.75 -10.31 -14.55
C ASP A 104 44.16 -10.20 -13.91
N ALA A 105 45.10 -11.01 -14.35
CA ALA A 105 46.50 -10.93 -13.99
C ALA A 105 47.38 -11.58 -15.06
N TYR A 106 48.70 -11.27 -15.00
CA TYR A 106 49.68 -11.75 -15.93
C TYR A 106 50.94 -12.19 -15.19
N LEU A 107 51.49 -13.39 -15.52
CA LEU A 107 52.71 -13.93 -14.98
C LEU A 107 53.70 -14.22 -16.09
N SER A 108 54.96 -13.80 -15.90
CA SER A 108 56.05 -14.03 -16.87
C SER A 108 56.98 -15.15 -16.42
N GLU A 109 57.33 -16.07 -17.32
CA GLU A 109 58.34 -17.09 -17.03
C GLU A 109 59.77 -16.52 -17.02
N PRO A 110 60.63 -16.98 -16.11
CA PRO A 110 60.42 -18.07 -15.16
C PRO A 110 59.63 -17.62 -13.93
N ILE A 111 58.52 -18.35 -13.64
CA ILE A 111 57.64 -18.00 -12.50
C ILE A 111 58.24 -18.57 -11.22
N GLN A 112 58.31 -17.72 -10.19
CA GLN A 112 58.62 -18.15 -8.84
C GLN A 112 57.42 -18.75 -8.13
N PRO A 113 57.51 -19.89 -7.41
CA PRO A 113 56.39 -20.51 -6.74
C PRO A 113 55.63 -19.57 -5.78
N ASP A 114 56.36 -18.73 -5.06
CA ASP A 114 55.77 -17.78 -4.10
C ASP A 114 55.02 -16.65 -4.80
N GLU A 115 55.54 -16.15 -5.94
CA GLU A 115 54.86 -15.15 -6.77
C GLU A 115 53.55 -15.74 -7.36
N PHE A 116 53.62 -16.91 -7.89
CA PHE A 116 52.44 -17.64 -8.41
C PHE A 116 51.37 -17.80 -7.35
N ALA A 117 51.75 -18.35 -6.18
CA ALA A 117 50.80 -18.56 -5.09
C ALA A 117 50.20 -17.22 -4.56
N ALA A 118 50.99 -16.16 -4.50
CA ALA A 118 50.53 -14.83 -4.08
C ALA A 118 49.53 -14.24 -5.08
N THR A 119 49.78 -14.34 -6.39
CA THR A 119 48.91 -13.85 -7.46
C THR A 119 47.59 -14.62 -7.47
N VAL A 120 47.64 -15.96 -7.40
CA VAL A 120 46.42 -16.81 -7.32
C VAL A 120 45.57 -16.38 -6.11
N ARG A 121 46.16 -16.30 -4.92
CA ARG A 121 45.42 -15.89 -3.71
C ARG A 121 44.84 -14.46 -3.83
N ALA A 122 45.59 -13.52 -4.39
CA ALA A 122 45.11 -12.16 -4.57
C ALA A 122 43.92 -12.09 -5.54
N THR A 123 44.04 -12.74 -6.68
CA THR A 123 42.99 -12.81 -7.71
C THR A 123 41.71 -13.48 -7.17
N LEU A 124 41.82 -14.62 -6.52
CA LEU A 124 40.67 -15.31 -5.92
C LEU A 124 40.00 -14.46 -4.83
N ARG A 125 40.79 -13.82 -3.97
CA ARG A 125 40.28 -12.95 -2.91
C ARG A 125 39.50 -11.75 -3.48
N TYR A 126 40.08 -11.05 -4.45
CA TYR A 126 39.45 -9.89 -5.10
C TYR A 126 38.14 -10.32 -5.77
N TYR A 127 38.18 -11.42 -6.45
CA TYR A 127 37.04 -11.93 -7.20
C TYR A 127 35.88 -12.37 -6.30
N ARG A 128 36.18 -13.14 -5.25
CA ARG A 128 35.19 -13.53 -4.25
C ARG A 128 34.56 -12.33 -3.54
N ALA A 129 35.37 -11.30 -3.23
CA ALA A 129 34.87 -10.06 -2.64
C ALA A 129 33.92 -9.33 -3.59
N ARG A 130 34.27 -9.24 -4.88
CA ARG A 130 33.43 -8.64 -5.91
C ARG A 130 32.10 -9.38 -6.07
N GLN A 131 32.14 -10.71 -6.21
CA GLN A 131 30.91 -11.52 -6.31
C GLN A 131 30.00 -11.37 -5.09
N ARG A 132 30.59 -11.34 -3.88
CA ARG A 132 29.82 -11.10 -2.66
C ARG A 132 29.14 -9.71 -2.68
N ALA A 133 29.87 -8.70 -3.12
CA ALA A 133 29.32 -7.35 -3.24
C ALA A 133 28.19 -7.26 -4.28
N GLU A 134 28.37 -7.88 -5.45
CA GLU A 134 27.36 -7.92 -6.52
C GLU A 134 26.08 -8.66 -6.06
N ARG A 135 26.24 -9.82 -5.39
CA ARG A 135 25.09 -10.56 -4.82
C ARG A 135 24.37 -9.74 -3.74
N MET A 136 25.13 -9.05 -2.89
CA MET A 136 24.54 -8.20 -1.84
C MET A 136 23.79 -7.02 -2.46
N ALA A 137 24.37 -6.37 -3.48
CA ALA A 137 23.69 -5.28 -4.19
C ALA A 137 22.37 -5.73 -4.83
N ALA A 138 22.35 -6.89 -5.47
CA ALA A 138 21.14 -7.48 -6.05
C ALA A 138 20.06 -7.75 -4.98
N ARG A 139 20.44 -8.35 -3.83
CA ARG A 139 19.53 -8.60 -2.72
C ARG A 139 18.98 -7.31 -2.09
N LEU A 140 19.80 -6.25 -1.98
CA LEU A 140 19.35 -4.95 -1.48
C LEU A 140 18.39 -4.26 -2.46
N SER A 141 18.63 -4.39 -3.76
CA SER A 141 17.70 -3.89 -4.78
C SER A 141 16.34 -4.59 -4.68
N GLU A 142 16.36 -5.90 -4.57
CA GLU A 142 15.13 -6.70 -4.38
C GLU A 142 14.39 -6.34 -3.09
N LEU A 143 15.11 -6.14 -1.98
CA LEU A 143 14.50 -5.67 -0.72
C LEU A 143 13.82 -4.30 -0.88
N ALA A 144 14.42 -3.40 -1.64
CA ALA A 144 13.84 -2.08 -1.91
C ALA A 144 12.56 -2.19 -2.76
N GLU A 145 12.55 -3.06 -3.77
CA GLU A 145 11.36 -3.35 -4.59
C GLU A 145 10.23 -3.91 -3.75
N ILE A 146 10.48 -4.93 -2.92
CA ILE A 146 9.49 -5.50 -2.01
C ILE A 146 8.94 -4.45 -1.05
N THR A 147 9.81 -3.58 -0.53
CA THR A 147 9.38 -2.50 0.38
C THR A 147 8.47 -1.51 -0.33
N LEU A 148 8.75 -1.18 -1.59
CA LEU A 148 7.90 -0.32 -2.40
C LEU A 148 6.54 -0.98 -2.67
N GLU A 149 6.53 -2.25 -3.09
CA GLU A 149 5.31 -3.01 -3.32
C GLU A 149 4.43 -3.10 -2.05
N MET A 150 5.04 -3.29 -0.87
CA MET A 150 4.32 -3.26 0.41
C MET A 150 3.65 -1.92 0.69
N ASN A 151 4.33 -0.80 0.38
CA ASN A 151 3.79 0.54 0.61
C ASN A 151 2.71 0.94 -0.41
N GLN A 152 2.63 0.25 -1.54
CA GLN A 152 1.63 0.44 -2.58
C GLN A 152 0.45 -0.53 -2.45
N ALA A 153 0.46 -1.40 -1.43
CA ALA A 153 -0.60 -2.38 -1.24
C ALA A 153 -1.94 -1.68 -0.96
N GLU A 154 -2.95 -2.05 -1.73
CA GLU A 154 -4.30 -1.45 -1.66
C GLU A 154 -5.01 -1.79 -0.35
N ASP A 155 -4.73 -2.98 0.20
CA ASP A 155 -5.32 -3.45 1.44
C ASP A 155 -4.31 -4.19 2.33
N PHE A 156 -4.75 -4.51 3.55
CA PHE A 156 -3.92 -5.18 4.54
C PHE A 156 -3.55 -6.63 4.17
N GLU A 157 -4.43 -7.35 3.47
CA GLU A 157 -4.17 -8.72 3.05
C GLU A 157 -3.14 -8.74 1.93
N ARG A 158 -3.23 -7.80 0.99
CA ARG A 158 -2.22 -7.61 -0.05
C ARG A 158 -0.86 -7.24 0.54
N LEU A 159 -0.82 -6.37 1.55
CA LEU A 159 0.41 -6.02 2.27
C LEU A 159 1.09 -7.27 2.85
N LEU A 160 0.36 -8.14 3.54
CA LEU A 160 0.91 -9.36 4.12
C LEU A 160 1.31 -10.39 3.06
N SER A 161 0.54 -10.47 1.97
CA SER A 161 0.86 -11.34 0.82
C SER A 161 2.19 -10.94 0.21
N VAL A 162 2.37 -9.66 -0.14
CA VAL A 162 3.62 -9.12 -0.71
C VAL A 162 4.79 -9.35 0.23
N ALA A 163 4.63 -9.12 1.53
CA ALA A 163 5.68 -9.34 2.52
C ALA A 163 6.10 -10.82 2.59
N SER A 164 5.12 -11.75 2.53
CA SER A 164 5.40 -13.18 2.56
C SER A 164 6.08 -13.65 1.28
N GLU A 165 5.56 -13.27 0.11
CA GLU A 165 6.14 -13.59 -1.20
C GLU A 165 7.55 -13.02 -1.33
N GLY A 166 7.73 -11.75 -0.99
CA GLY A 166 9.02 -11.07 -1.03
C GLY A 166 10.05 -11.70 -0.09
N CYS A 167 9.66 -12.05 1.13
CA CYS A 167 10.54 -12.75 2.06
C CYS A 167 10.97 -14.12 1.52
N SER A 168 10.01 -14.86 0.95
CA SER A 168 10.27 -16.17 0.37
C SER A 168 11.23 -16.09 -0.82
N ARG A 169 11.05 -15.11 -1.70
CA ARG A 169 11.90 -14.83 -2.86
C ARG A 169 13.32 -14.40 -2.44
N LEU A 170 13.41 -13.42 -1.51
CA LEU A 170 14.68 -12.85 -1.06
C LEU A 170 15.59 -13.85 -0.35
N LEU A 171 15.00 -14.80 0.40
CA LEU A 171 15.73 -15.80 1.18
C LEU A 171 15.68 -17.21 0.58
N GLU A 172 14.94 -17.40 -0.52
CA GLU A 172 14.73 -18.70 -1.20
C GLU A 172 14.22 -19.79 -0.25
N ARG A 173 13.31 -19.41 0.68
CA ARG A 173 12.80 -20.30 1.74
C ARG A 173 11.29 -20.12 1.92
N TYR A 174 10.65 -21.12 2.52
CA TYR A 174 9.25 -21.02 2.91
C TYR A 174 9.08 -19.97 4.00
N SER A 175 8.33 -18.93 3.71
CA SER A 175 8.12 -17.78 4.58
C SER A 175 6.77 -17.80 5.31
N ARG A 176 6.70 -17.10 6.43
CA ARG A 176 5.48 -16.88 7.22
C ARG A 176 5.44 -15.46 7.75
N VAL A 177 4.28 -14.83 7.61
CA VAL A 177 3.97 -13.51 8.16
C VAL A 177 2.77 -13.65 9.09
N LEU A 178 2.85 -13.03 10.27
CA LEU A 178 1.72 -12.88 11.18
C LEU A 178 1.61 -11.42 11.60
N ALA A 179 0.42 -10.86 11.44
CA ALA A 179 0.10 -9.51 11.91
C ALA A 179 -1.39 -9.39 12.25
N ILE A 180 -1.71 -8.41 13.09
CA ILE A 180 -3.08 -8.06 13.46
C ILE A 180 -3.45 -6.78 12.69
N PRO A 181 -4.42 -6.83 11.77
CA PRO A 181 -4.96 -5.64 11.11
C PRO A 181 -5.77 -4.74 12.05
N PRO A 182 -6.30 -3.61 11.56
CA PRO A 182 -7.17 -2.72 12.34
C PRO A 182 -8.42 -3.39 12.91
N ASP A 183 -8.93 -4.47 12.28
CA ASP A 183 -10.08 -5.24 12.75
C ASP A 183 -9.80 -6.10 13.99
N GLY A 184 -8.56 -6.13 14.47
CA GLY A 184 -8.12 -6.86 15.66
C GLY A 184 -7.97 -8.38 15.47
N ARG A 185 -8.18 -8.93 14.27
CA ARG A 185 -8.11 -10.38 14.02
C ARG A 185 -6.76 -10.78 13.46
N LEU A 186 -6.04 -11.66 14.13
CA LEU A 186 -4.75 -12.16 13.66
C LEU A 186 -4.87 -12.78 12.26
N ARG A 187 -3.99 -12.37 11.34
CA ARG A 187 -3.83 -12.92 9.99
C ARG A 187 -2.49 -13.62 9.86
N ARG A 188 -2.49 -14.73 9.10
CA ARG A 188 -1.29 -15.47 8.72
C ARG A 188 -1.26 -15.68 7.22
N PHE A 189 -0.15 -15.25 6.62
CA PHE A 189 0.18 -15.54 5.23
C PHE A 189 1.46 -16.36 5.14
N SER A 190 1.55 -17.23 4.14
CA SER A 190 2.73 -18.07 3.93
C SER A 190 2.97 -18.25 2.44
N ALA A 191 4.23 -18.19 2.02
CA ALA A 191 4.64 -18.37 0.62
C ALA A 191 5.85 -19.30 0.49
N ARG A 192 5.90 -20.06 -0.59
CA ARG A 192 7.09 -20.80 -1.04
C ARG A 192 7.79 -20.01 -2.14
N PRO A 193 9.09 -20.25 -2.37
CA PRO A 193 9.80 -19.63 -3.47
C PRO A 193 9.09 -19.88 -4.80
N GLY A 194 8.73 -18.77 -5.51
CA GLY A 194 8.05 -18.85 -6.80
C GLY A 194 6.52 -19.10 -6.73
N GLU A 195 5.94 -19.21 -5.54
CA GLU A 195 4.50 -19.40 -5.35
C GLU A 195 3.86 -18.12 -4.75
N HIS A 196 2.57 -17.92 -5.05
CA HIS A 196 1.78 -16.87 -4.39
C HIS A 196 1.55 -17.19 -2.92
N ALA A 197 1.43 -16.13 -2.12
CA ALA A 197 1.13 -16.26 -0.70
C ALA A 197 -0.29 -16.76 -0.49
N VAL A 198 -0.45 -17.62 0.50
CA VAL A 198 -1.74 -18.20 0.87
C VAL A 198 -2.06 -17.84 2.32
N ALA A 199 -3.28 -17.33 2.53
CA ALA A 199 -3.83 -17.16 3.87
C ALA A 199 -4.00 -18.53 4.54
N ARG A 200 -3.57 -18.64 5.79
CA ARG A 200 -3.62 -19.87 6.59
C ARG A 200 -4.35 -19.63 7.90
N PRO A 201 -5.11 -20.60 8.40
CA PRO A 201 -5.66 -20.53 9.73
C PRO A 201 -4.55 -20.33 10.78
N VAL A 202 -4.87 -19.57 11.84
CA VAL A 202 -3.95 -19.33 12.95
C VAL A 202 -4.74 -19.12 14.24
N HIS A 203 -4.25 -19.67 15.34
CA HIS A 203 -4.86 -19.47 16.65
C HIS A 203 -4.67 -18.00 17.08
N PRO A 204 -5.70 -17.32 17.61
CA PRO A 204 -5.63 -15.89 17.95
C PRO A 204 -4.45 -15.52 18.87
N ASP A 205 -4.12 -16.38 19.84
CA ASP A 205 -3.07 -16.11 20.83
C ASP A 205 -1.63 -16.39 20.31
N THR A 206 -1.47 -16.84 19.06
CA THR A 206 -0.16 -17.26 18.53
C THR A 206 0.87 -16.13 18.60
N LEU A 207 0.47 -14.92 18.21
CA LEU A 207 1.39 -13.78 18.19
C LEU A 207 1.78 -13.32 19.60
N GLU A 208 0.85 -13.42 20.55
CA GLU A 208 1.11 -13.14 21.96
C GLU A 208 2.08 -14.15 22.56
N ARG A 209 1.88 -15.45 22.31
CA ARG A 209 2.80 -16.52 22.74
C ARG A 209 4.21 -16.31 22.17
N LEU A 210 4.33 -15.99 20.88
CA LEU A 210 5.61 -15.66 20.25
C LEU A 210 6.24 -14.42 20.88
N SER A 211 5.45 -13.41 21.17
CA SER A 211 5.91 -12.18 21.84
C SER A 211 6.47 -12.45 23.25
N THR A 212 5.78 -13.26 24.04
CA THR A 212 6.17 -13.59 25.40
C THR A 212 7.54 -14.28 25.48
N ILE A 213 7.84 -15.16 24.54
CA ILE A 213 9.12 -15.90 24.52
C ILE A 213 10.29 -15.10 23.93
N SER A 214 10.04 -13.94 23.29
CA SER A 214 11.09 -13.23 22.54
C SER A 214 11.24 -11.75 22.88
N ILE A 215 10.20 -10.94 22.76
CA ILE A 215 10.28 -9.47 22.86
C ILE A 215 9.55 -8.89 24.07
N GLY A 216 8.57 -9.62 24.63
CA GLY A 216 7.68 -9.12 25.67
C GLY A 216 6.86 -7.93 25.18
N GLU A 217 6.64 -6.93 26.04
CA GLU A 217 5.85 -5.71 25.73
C GLU A 217 6.69 -4.54 25.22
N SER A 218 8.02 -4.65 25.23
CA SER A 218 8.92 -3.57 24.87
C SER A 218 8.95 -3.34 23.36
N PRO A 219 9.02 -2.08 22.88
CA PRO A 219 9.32 -1.78 21.50
C PRO A 219 10.71 -2.29 21.10
N GLY A 220 10.87 -2.64 19.83
CA GLY A 220 12.14 -3.06 19.28
C GLY A 220 12.01 -4.24 18.32
N VAL A 221 13.16 -4.76 17.93
CA VAL A 221 13.29 -5.90 17.03
C VAL A 221 14.06 -7.01 17.72
N ARG A 222 13.55 -8.22 17.65
CA ARG A 222 14.23 -9.43 18.13
C ARG A 222 14.22 -10.48 17.03
N THR A 223 15.40 -11.02 16.75
CA THR A 223 15.57 -12.21 15.93
C THR A 223 15.78 -13.42 16.84
N PHE A 224 15.27 -14.55 16.46
CA PHE A 224 15.36 -15.78 17.23
C PHE A 224 15.27 -17.01 16.31
N GLU A 225 15.72 -18.11 16.85
CA GLU A 225 15.57 -19.43 16.24
C GLU A 225 14.76 -20.33 17.16
N ILE A 226 13.80 -21.03 16.58
CA ILE A 226 12.92 -21.94 17.29
C ILE A 226 13.00 -23.31 16.64
N ASP A 227 13.27 -24.34 17.44
CA ASP A 227 13.18 -25.73 16.99
C ASP A 227 11.73 -26.14 16.73
N ASN A 228 11.56 -27.22 15.95
CA ASN A 228 10.25 -27.70 15.56
C ASN A 228 9.33 -28.02 16.77
N ALA A 229 9.86 -28.60 17.83
CA ALA A 229 9.07 -28.99 19.01
C ALA A 229 8.53 -27.77 19.77
N THR A 230 9.35 -26.73 19.89
CA THR A 230 8.94 -25.45 20.49
C THR A 230 7.97 -24.71 19.58
N TRP A 231 8.23 -24.69 18.26
CA TRP A 231 7.33 -24.08 17.29
C TRP A 231 5.94 -24.71 17.31
N ALA A 232 5.84 -26.04 17.29
CA ALA A 232 4.57 -26.76 17.34
C ALA A 232 3.75 -26.48 18.63
N ARG A 233 4.41 -26.17 19.75
CA ARG A 233 3.72 -25.75 20.98
C ARG A 233 3.16 -24.33 20.91
N VAL A 234 3.85 -23.44 20.19
CA VAL A 234 3.45 -22.03 20.06
C VAL A 234 2.46 -21.83 18.93
N VAL A 235 2.62 -22.57 17.84
CA VAL A 235 1.79 -22.53 16.64
C VAL A 235 1.25 -23.92 16.35
N PRO A 236 0.22 -24.40 17.06
CA PRO A 236 -0.27 -25.78 16.98
C PRO A 236 -0.71 -26.23 15.59
N ASP A 237 -1.22 -25.32 14.78
CA ASP A 237 -1.74 -25.60 13.43
C ASP A 237 -0.66 -25.44 12.34
N SER A 238 0.59 -25.65 12.69
CA SER A 238 1.72 -25.40 11.80
C SER A 238 2.21 -26.68 11.12
N ASP A 239 2.42 -26.61 9.81
CA ASP A 239 3.01 -27.64 8.97
C ASP A 239 4.55 -27.63 8.99
N VAL A 240 5.19 -27.05 10.02
CA VAL A 240 6.65 -26.91 10.09
C VAL A 240 7.32 -28.25 10.32
N VAL A 241 8.26 -28.59 9.45
CA VAL A 241 9.02 -29.83 9.49
C VAL A 241 10.45 -29.61 10.00
N ALA A 242 10.92 -28.36 10.04
CA ALA A 242 12.28 -27.97 10.38
C ALA A 242 12.32 -26.80 11.40
N HIS A 243 13.48 -26.21 11.62
CA HIS A 243 13.64 -25.02 12.45
C HIS A 243 13.02 -23.79 11.79
N VAL A 244 12.62 -22.82 12.58
CA VAL A 244 12.14 -21.50 12.13
C VAL A 244 13.11 -20.42 12.60
N SER A 245 13.73 -19.73 11.67
CA SER A 245 14.42 -18.47 11.95
C SER A 245 13.43 -17.34 11.74
N GLY A 246 13.15 -16.59 12.79
CA GLY A 246 12.13 -15.56 12.78
C GLY A 246 12.58 -14.27 13.43
N MET A 247 11.77 -13.24 13.20
CA MET A 247 11.89 -11.97 13.88
C MET A 247 10.53 -11.49 14.35
N LEU A 248 10.51 -10.79 15.48
CA LEU A 248 9.38 -9.99 15.94
C LEU A 248 9.79 -8.51 15.98
N CYS A 249 8.92 -7.66 15.48
CA CYS A 249 9.08 -6.22 15.56
C CYS A 249 7.84 -5.59 16.20
N ARG A 250 8.05 -4.81 17.24
CA ARG A 250 7.04 -3.96 17.88
C ARG A 250 7.49 -2.50 17.72
N THR A 251 6.73 -1.71 16.99
CA THR A 251 7.07 -0.31 16.68
C THR A 251 6.94 0.60 17.89
N LYS A 252 5.87 0.44 18.69
CA LYS A 252 5.56 1.24 19.88
C LYS A 252 5.02 0.36 21.00
N ALA A 253 5.17 0.79 22.26
CA ALA A 253 4.53 0.15 23.40
C ALA A 253 3.00 0.12 23.22
N GLY A 254 2.36 -0.99 23.59
CA GLY A 254 0.92 -1.20 23.41
C GLY A 254 0.48 -1.61 22.00
N ARG A 255 1.34 -1.51 20.98
CA ARG A 255 1.02 -2.01 19.63
C ARG A 255 1.29 -3.52 19.53
N PRO A 256 0.42 -4.29 18.88
CA PRO A 256 0.71 -5.69 18.59
C PRO A 256 1.95 -5.80 17.69
N PRO A 257 2.88 -6.73 17.98
CA PRO A 257 4.05 -6.93 17.12
C PRO A 257 3.68 -7.53 15.79
N VAL A 258 4.63 -7.50 14.86
CA VAL A 258 4.57 -8.23 13.58
C VAL A 258 5.61 -9.33 13.64
N PHE A 259 5.25 -10.52 13.18
CA PHE A 259 6.18 -11.64 13.00
C PHE A 259 6.47 -11.85 11.52
N LEU A 260 7.74 -12.05 11.20
CA LEU A 260 8.23 -12.51 9.92
C LEU A 260 9.24 -13.62 10.17
N GLY A 261 9.10 -14.75 9.49
CA GLY A 261 10.01 -15.86 9.66
C GLY A 261 10.06 -16.80 8.46
N VAL A 262 11.13 -17.58 8.41
CA VAL A 262 11.36 -18.59 7.37
C VAL A 262 11.67 -19.95 7.97
N GLU A 263 11.27 -21.00 7.28
CA GLU A 263 11.64 -22.36 7.61
C GLU A 263 13.05 -22.65 7.09
N THR A 264 13.89 -23.24 7.93
CA THR A 264 15.30 -23.44 7.61
C THR A 264 15.82 -24.80 8.10
N GLY A 265 16.63 -25.46 7.29
CA GLY A 265 17.36 -26.67 7.69
C GLY A 265 18.69 -26.37 8.41
N SER A 266 19.16 -25.13 8.34
CA SER A 266 20.36 -24.62 9.02
C SER A 266 20.16 -23.16 9.39
N PRO A 267 20.83 -22.65 10.46
CA PRO A 267 20.75 -21.24 10.83
C PRO A 267 21.01 -20.30 9.66
N LEU A 268 20.31 -19.16 9.65
CA LEU A 268 20.56 -18.09 8.69
C LEU A 268 21.94 -17.48 8.94
N ASP A 269 22.65 -17.14 7.88
CA ASP A 269 23.89 -16.39 8.01
C ASP A 269 23.65 -14.93 8.42
N GLY A 270 24.72 -14.21 8.76
CA GLY A 270 24.59 -12.84 9.24
C GLY A 270 24.00 -11.87 8.19
N ALA A 271 24.19 -12.13 6.90
CA ALA A 271 23.63 -11.33 5.83
C ALA A 271 22.12 -11.65 5.65
N GLU A 272 21.73 -12.90 5.65
CA GLU A 272 20.33 -13.36 5.60
C GLU A 272 19.54 -12.86 6.80
N LEU A 273 20.10 -12.93 8.02
CA LEU A 273 19.47 -12.37 9.22
C LEU A 273 19.29 -10.84 9.13
N SER A 274 20.26 -10.14 8.51
CA SER A 274 20.14 -8.70 8.30
C SER A 274 19.00 -8.35 7.33
N LEU A 275 18.87 -9.10 6.23
CA LEU A 275 17.78 -8.94 5.27
C LEU A 275 16.41 -9.24 5.89
N LEU A 276 16.28 -10.35 6.62
CA LEU A 276 15.06 -10.71 7.35
C LEU A 276 14.65 -9.60 8.31
N ARG A 277 15.62 -9.06 9.06
CA ARG A 277 15.38 -7.96 10.01
C ARG A 277 14.94 -6.68 9.31
N GLN A 278 15.59 -6.28 8.22
CA GLN A 278 15.23 -5.07 7.48
C GLN A 278 13.83 -5.18 6.86
N LEU A 279 13.53 -6.31 6.21
CA LEU A 279 12.20 -6.54 5.64
C LEU A 279 11.12 -6.55 6.72
N GLY A 280 11.36 -7.23 7.84
CA GLY A 280 10.40 -7.28 8.93
C GLY A 280 10.20 -5.94 9.63
N GLN A 281 11.23 -5.08 9.71
CA GLN A 281 11.09 -3.70 10.17
C GLN A 281 10.24 -2.86 9.20
N ALA A 282 10.49 -2.98 7.89
CA ALA A 282 9.69 -2.31 6.87
C ALA A 282 8.22 -2.75 6.94
N LEU A 283 7.98 -4.05 7.06
CA LEU A 283 6.63 -4.60 7.26
C LEU A 283 5.96 -4.05 8.52
N ALA A 284 6.66 -4.02 9.65
CA ALA A 284 6.09 -3.53 10.90
C ALA A 284 5.71 -2.04 10.82
N LEU A 285 6.51 -1.23 10.13
CA LEU A 285 6.20 0.18 9.88
C LEU A 285 4.99 0.33 8.94
N ALA A 286 4.90 -0.44 7.86
CA ALA A 286 3.77 -0.41 6.95
C ALA A 286 2.47 -0.86 7.65
N VAL A 287 2.51 -1.93 8.44
CA VAL A 287 1.38 -2.39 9.27
C VAL A 287 0.94 -1.32 10.28
N ASP A 288 1.89 -0.64 10.92
CA ASP A 288 1.57 0.41 11.91
C ASP A 288 0.99 1.66 11.25
N ALA A 289 1.46 2.00 10.04
CA ALA A 289 0.88 3.07 9.21
C ALA A 289 -0.57 2.75 8.81
N ALA A 290 -0.83 1.54 8.34
CA ALA A 290 -2.18 1.09 7.99
C ALA A 290 -3.14 1.10 9.19
N ARG A 291 -2.66 0.72 10.39
CA ARG A 291 -3.45 0.81 11.63
C ARG A 291 -3.74 2.26 12.02
N ALA A 292 -2.72 3.14 11.99
CA ALA A 292 -2.88 4.55 12.33
C ALA A 292 -3.90 5.23 11.42
N TYR A 293 -3.81 4.95 10.12
CA TYR A 293 -4.76 5.42 9.14
C TYR A 293 -6.20 4.98 9.45
N ALA A 294 -6.41 3.70 9.73
CA ALA A 294 -7.75 3.17 10.05
C ALA A 294 -8.30 3.72 11.38
N GLU A 295 -7.43 3.96 12.39
CA GLU A 295 -7.82 4.59 13.65
C GLU A 295 -8.27 6.04 13.42
N GLU A 296 -7.49 6.82 12.65
CA GLU A 296 -7.82 8.20 12.30
C GLU A 296 -9.15 8.26 11.54
N HIS A 297 -9.34 7.37 10.55
CA HIS A 297 -10.59 7.25 9.83
C HIS A 297 -11.78 6.92 10.73
N THR A 298 -11.62 5.99 11.66
CA THR A 298 -12.69 5.63 12.62
C THR A 298 -13.05 6.80 13.53
N ILE A 299 -12.05 7.56 13.98
CA ILE A 299 -12.27 8.76 14.80
C ILE A 299 -13.02 9.82 13.97
N ALA A 300 -12.59 10.06 12.74
CA ALA A 300 -13.21 11.02 11.84
C ALA A 300 -14.70 10.71 11.60
N LEU A 301 -15.02 9.46 11.22
CA LEU A 301 -16.41 9.00 11.03
C LEU A 301 -17.24 9.08 12.33
N THR A 302 -16.64 8.79 13.47
CA THR A 302 -17.33 8.88 14.76
C THR A 302 -17.67 10.32 15.10
N LEU A 303 -16.75 11.24 14.88
CA LEU A 303 -16.98 12.67 15.06
C LEU A 303 -18.09 13.16 14.13
N GLN A 304 -18.00 12.87 12.84
CA GLN A 304 -19.02 13.24 11.84
C GLN A 304 -20.42 12.77 12.27
N ARG A 305 -20.56 11.50 12.61
CA ARG A 305 -21.84 10.96 13.08
C ARG A 305 -22.35 11.64 14.34
N SER A 306 -21.47 12.07 15.23
CA SER A 306 -21.86 12.79 16.45
C SER A 306 -22.33 14.23 16.18
N LEU A 307 -21.91 14.80 15.04
CA LEU A 307 -22.29 16.13 14.61
C LEU A 307 -23.63 16.17 13.85
N LEU A 308 -24.19 15.03 13.43
CA LEU A 308 -25.49 14.90 12.78
C LEU A 308 -26.62 14.66 13.81
N PRO A 309 -27.89 14.86 13.44
CA PRO A 309 -29.01 14.55 14.31
C PRO A 309 -29.04 13.07 14.71
N ALA A 310 -29.11 12.76 16.00
CA ALA A 310 -29.16 11.40 16.50
C ALA A 310 -30.44 10.67 16.12
N GLU A 311 -31.59 11.42 16.05
CA GLU A 311 -32.90 10.87 15.71
C GLU A 311 -33.71 11.91 14.90
N ILE A 312 -34.52 11.41 13.99
CA ILE A 312 -35.49 12.24 13.25
C ILE A 312 -36.79 12.26 14.04
N PRO A 313 -37.30 13.45 14.41
CA PRO A 313 -38.53 13.54 15.19
C PRO A 313 -39.74 13.04 14.39
N ARG A 314 -40.64 12.31 15.06
CA ARG A 314 -41.94 11.94 14.48
C ARG A 314 -42.87 13.13 14.51
N ILE A 315 -43.36 13.54 13.35
CA ILE A 315 -44.17 14.73 13.17
C ILE A 315 -45.55 14.34 12.62
N PRO A 316 -46.64 14.62 13.34
CA PRO A 316 -47.96 14.39 12.81
C PRO A 316 -48.18 15.16 11.48
N GLY A 317 -48.78 14.50 10.49
CA GLY A 317 -48.99 15.05 9.16
C GLY A 317 -47.79 15.04 8.21
N LEU A 318 -46.61 14.57 8.69
CA LEU A 318 -45.43 14.40 7.84
C LEU A 318 -44.84 13.00 8.03
N ARG A 319 -44.41 12.38 6.92
CA ARG A 319 -43.54 11.21 6.89
C ARG A 319 -42.19 11.65 6.33
N ILE A 320 -41.11 11.46 7.10
CA ILE A 320 -39.77 11.92 6.75
C ILE A 320 -38.83 10.73 6.70
N SER A 321 -38.07 10.62 5.62
CA SER A 321 -36.96 9.67 5.48
C SER A 321 -35.68 10.42 5.19
N VAL A 322 -34.61 10.06 5.89
CA VAL A 322 -33.27 10.58 5.66
C VAL A 322 -32.31 9.45 5.42
N ARG A 323 -31.45 9.61 4.46
CA ARG A 323 -30.29 8.75 4.21
C ARG A 323 -29.05 9.62 4.17
N TYR A 324 -28.03 9.16 4.87
CA TYR A 324 -26.70 9.76 4.87
C TYR A 324 -25.67 8.66 4.65
N GLN A 325 -24.86 8.79 3.62
CA GLN A 325 -23.79 7.85 3.29
C GLN A 325 -22.49 8.64 3.14
N PRO A 326 -21.48 8.40 3.99
CA PRO A 326 -20.16 9.00 3.79
C PRO A 326 -19.49 8.43 2.54
N ALA A 327 -18.58 9.19 1.95
CA ALA A 327 -17.75 8.76 0.83
C ALA A 327 -16.97 7.48 1.16
N VAL A 328 -16.88 6.55 0.19
CA VAL A 328 -16.37 5.18 0.44
C VAL A 328 -14.85 5.12 0.52
N ASP A 329 -14.11 6.02 -0.16
CA ASP A 329 -12.67 5.86 -0.41
C ASP A 329 -11.75 6.86 0.32
N ASN A 330 -12.27 7.82 1.07
CA ASN A 330 -11.45 8.84 1.71
C ASN A 330 -11.61 8.91 3.23
N VAL A 331 -10.50 9.13 3.94
CA VAL A 331 -10.43 9.46 5.39
C VAL A 331 -11.15 10.75 5.73
N GLU A 332 -11.78 11.38 4.77
CA GLU A 332 -12.26 12.72 4.80
C GLU A 332 -13.69 12.77 5.36
N VAL A 333 -13.89 13.68 6.27
CA VAL A 333 -15.18 13.95 6.93
C VAL A 333 -15.92 14.93 6.05
N GLY A 334 -17.12 14.59 5.55
CA GLY A 334 -17.87 15.44 4.64
C GLY A 334 -18.45 16.71 5.25
N GLY A 335 -18.79 17.62 4.35
CA GLY A 335 -19.42 18.91 4.64
C GLY A 335 -20.94 18.86 4.72
N ASP A 336 -21.56 17.72 4.40
CA ASP A 336 -23.01 17.56 4.31
C ASP A 336 -23.68 17.54 5.68
N PHE A 337 -24.80 18.22 5.80
CA PHE A 337 -25.65 18.17 6.99
C PHE A 337 -27.13 18.24 6.65
N TYR A 338 -27.94 17.66 7.50
CA TYR A 338 -29.39 17.83 7.50
C TYR A 338 -29.90 18.21 8.88
N GLU A 339 -31.10 18.80 8.92
CA GLU A 339 -31.77 19.14 10.17
C GLU A 339 -33.29 19.03 10.01
N VAL A 340 -33.97 18.57 11.05
CA VAL A 340 -35.43 18.52 11.13
C VAL A 340 -35.85 19.03 12.49
N LEU A 341 -36.43 20.22 12.51
CA LEU A 341 -36.78 20.96 13.74
C LEU A 341 -38.30 21.17 13.82
N PRO A 342 -38.98 20.55 14.78
CA PRO A 342 -40.37 20.92 15.12
C PRO A 342 -40.42 22.31 15.76
N LEU A 343 -41.21 23.21 15.22
CA LEU A 343 -41.32 24.60 15.64
C LEU A 343 -42.79 24.99 15.83
N GLY A 344 -43.41 24.49 16.90
CA GLY A 344 -44.82 24.66 17.16
C GLY A 344 -45.70 23.93 16.15
N ASP A 345 -46.46 24.67 15.34
CA ASP A 345 -47.33 24.15 14.27
C ASP A 345 -46.61 24.00 12.92
N ARG A 346 -45.34 24.37 12.87
CA ARG A 346 -44.50 24.26 11.67
C ARG A 346 -43.28 23.38 11.91
N VAL A 347 -42.65 22.93 10.84
CA VAL A 347 -41.44 22.13 10.85
C VAL A 347 -40.44 22.74 9.90
N LEU A 348 -39.22 22.98 10.37
CA LEU A 348 -38.10 23.35 9.51
C LEU A 348 -37.32 22.11 9.12
N VAL A 349 -37.16 21.88 7.82
CA VAL A 349 -36.29 20.87 7.23
C VAL A 349 -35.18 21.60 6.51
N ALA A 350 -33.95 21.22 6.79
CA ALA A 350 -32.75 21.79 6.19
C ALA A 350 -31.87 20.71 5.59
N LEU A 351 -31.25 21.02 4.46
CA LEU A 351 -30.16 20.29 3.87
C LEU A 351 -29.11 21.29 3.41
N GLY A 352 -27.85 20.99 3.67
CA GLY A 352 -26.76 21.87 3.26
C GLY A 352 -25.47 21.08 3.06
N ASP A 353 -24.58 21.67 2.28
CA ASP A 353 -23.26 21.16 2.01
C ASP A 353 -22.24 22.31 2.13
N VAL A 354 -21.17 22.07 2.89
CA VAL A 354 -20.03 22.97 3.09
C VAL A 354 -18.89 22.54 2.19
N GLN A 355 -18.41 23.42 1.36
CA GLN A 355 -17.33 23.18 0.41
C GLN A 355 -16.14 22.44 1.04
N GLY A 356 -15.82 21.26 0.48
CA GLY A 356 -14.65 20.44 0.83
C GLY A 356 -14.98 19.28 1.79
N HIS A 357 -14.07 18.32 1.82
CA HIS A 357 -14.19 17.03 2.48
C HIS A 357 -13.08 16.87 3.54
N SER A 358 -13.01 17.75 4.50
CA SER A 358 -11.99 17.74 5.55
C SER A 358 -12.62 17.87 6.94
N LEU A 359 -11.88 17.49 7.98
CA LEU A 359 -12.30 17.72 9.36
C LEU A 359 -12.65 19.20 9.62
N TYR A 360 -11.98 20.13 8.92
CA TYR A 360 -12.31 21.54 8.99
C TYR A 360 -13.69 21.86 8.38
N ALA A 361 -14.01 21.30 7.22
CA ALA A 361 -15.33 21.43 6.61
C ALA A 361 -16.44 20.92 7.53
N ALA A 362 -16.23 19.76 8.15
CA ALA A 362 -17.16 19.22 9.16
C ALA A 362 -17.32 20.10 10.40
N THR A 363 -16.26 20.78 10.83
CA THR A 363 -16.35 21.76 11.93
C THR A 363 -17.22 22.95 11.52
N VAL A 364 -17.01 23.51 10.33
CA VAL A 364 -17.82 24.59 9.77
C VAL A 364 -19.27 24.15 9.60
N MET A 365 -19.51 22.95 9.08
CA MET A 365 -20.83 22.34 8.95
C MET A 365 -21.57 22.29 10.31
N ALA A 366 -20.88 21.82 11.36
CA ALA A 366 -21.46 21.76 12.69
C ALA A 366 -21.79 23.15 13.24
N GLU A 367 -20.93 24.16 13.04
CA GLU A 367 -21.19 25.55 13.44
C GLU A 367 -22.41 26.12 12.71
N LEU A 368 -22.54 25.94 11.41
CA LEU A 368 -23.70 26.37 10.63
C LEU A 368 -24.98 25.71 11.12
N ARG A 369 -24.94 24.41 11.38
CA ARG A 369 -26.07 23.63 11.89
C ARG A 369 -26.51 24.13 13.27
N TYR A 370 -25.58 24.36 14.20
CA TYR A 370 -25.90 24.93 15.52
C TYR A 370 -26.39 26.39 15.44
N ALA A 371 -25.82 27.19 14.55
CA ALA A 371 -26.30 28.56 14.29
C ALA A 371 -27.74 28.53 13.74
N LEU A 372 -28.08 27.59 12.84
CA LEU A 372 -29.44 27.38 12.35
C LEU A 372 -30.39 27.05 13.50
N ARG A 373 -30.06 26.11 14.35
CA ARG A 373 -30.88 25.77 15.54
C ARG A 373 -31.10 26.95 16.45
N ALA A 374 -30.04 27.72 16.70
CA ALA A 374 -30.13 28.91 17.55
C ALA A 374 -31.02 30.03 16.92
N SER A 375 -30.98 30.17 15.60
CA SER A 375 -31.73 31.23 14.89
C SER A 375 -33.23 31.06 14.92
N VAL A 376 -33.75 29.87 15.16
CA VAL A 376 -35.18 29.54 15.15
C VAL A 376 -35.81 29.40 16.53
N ILE A 377 -35.07 29.66 17.62
CA ILE A 377 -35.55 29.49 18.99
C ILE A 377 -36.64 30.52 19.29
N ASP A 378 -36.40 31.79 18.98
CA ASP A 378 -37.30 32.87 19.35
C ASP A 378 -38.20 33.32 18.20
N VAL A 379 -37.64 33.36 16.98
CA VAL A 379 -38.34 33.81 15.78
C VAL A 379 -38.09 32.84 14.64
N VAL A 380 -39.15 32.30 14.09
CA VAL A 380 -39.10 31.39 12.94
C VAL A 380 -39.15 32.20 11.64
N ASP A 381 -37.98 32.62 11.17
CA ASP A 381 -37.78 33.33 9.91
C ASP A 381 -36.70 32.65 9.07
N PRO A 382 -37.05 31.83 8.04
CA PRO A 382 -36.09 31.13 7.23
C PRO A 382 -35.09 32.05 6.49
N ALA A 383 -35.51 33.22 6.04
CA ALA A 383 -34.63 34.18 5.37
C ALA A 383 -33.66 34.85 6.34
N GLY A 384 -34.13 35.22 7.53
CA GLY A 384 -33.28 35.71 8.62
C GLY A 384 -32.26 34.64 9.07
N SER A 385 -32.69 33.38 9.21
CA SER A 385 -31.81 32.29 9.52
C SER A 385 -30.71 32.10 8.45
N MET A 386 -31.07 32.12 7.16
CA MET A 386 -30.11 32.01 6.06
C MET A 386 -29.12 33.20 6.07
N SER A 387 -29.60 34.42 6.35
CA SER A 387 -28.75 35.61 6.48
C SER A 387 -27.76 35.48 7.64
N LEU A 388 -28.18 34.90 8.77
CA LEU A 388 -27.30 34.64 9.92
C LEU A 388 -26.23 33.61 9.55
N LEU A 389 -26.59 32.48 8.91
CA LEU A 389 -25.64 31.48 8.47
C LEU A 389 -24.58 32.08 7.54
N ASN A 390 -25.00 32.92 6.57
CA ASN A 390 -24.07 33.62 5.69
C ASN A 390 -23.15 34.59 6.46
N ALA A 391 -23.66 35.28 7.46
CA ALA A 391 -22.86 36.18 8.29
C ALA A 391 -21.81 35.39 9.13
N VAL A 392 -22.20 34.25 9.70
CA VAL A 392 -21.29 33.34 10.43
C VAL A 392 -20.17 32.90 9.52
N LEU A 393 -20.51 32.37 8.34
CA LEU A 393 -19.52 31.83 7.41
C LEU A 393 -18.53 32.90 6.96
N ARG A 394 -19.02 34.05 6.51
CA ARG A 394 -18.17 35.16 6.05
C ARG A 394 -17.29 35.77 7.14
N ARG A 395 -17.76 35.78 8.39
CA ARG A 395 -17.05 36.41 9.49
C ARG A 395 -15.98 35.49 10.09
N TYR A 396 -16.30 34.23 10.27
CA TYR A 396 -15.44 33.30 11.01
C TYR A 396 -14.68 32.31 10.11
N HIS A 397 -15.17 32.11 8.88
CA HIS A 397 -14.57 31.20 7.90
C HIS A 397 -14.39 31.85 6.52
N PRO A 398 -13.61 32.98 6.45
CA PRO A 398 -13.43 33.71 5.20
C PRO A 398 -12.81 32.80 4.12
N GLY A 399 -13.44 32.75 2.94
CA GLY A 399 -13.04 31.92 1.81
C GLY A 399 -13.76 30.57 1.74
N MET A 400 -14.48 30.17 2.78
CA MET A 400 -15.38 29.01 2.72
C MET A 400 -16.73 29.40 2.11
N THR A 401 -17.30 28.45 1.38
CA THR A 401 -18.66 28.57 0.82
C THR A 401 -19.51 27.39 1.25
N ALA A 402 -20.83 27.57 1.25
CA ALA A 402 -21.76 26.49 1.51
C ALA A 402 -23.05 26.69 0.71
N THR A 403 -23.65 25.56 0.34
CA THR A 403 -25.00 25.55 -0.22
C THR A 403 -25.99 25.09 0.85
N VAL A 404 -27.14 25.74 0.96
CA VAL A 404 -28.16 25.40 1.96
C VAL A 404 -29.56 25.58 1.37
N CYS A 405 -30.42 24.57 1.57
CA CYS A 405 -31.86 24.67 1.31
C CYS A 405 -32.63 24.50 2.61
N LEU A 406 -33.49 25.50 2.94
CA LEU A 406 -34.39 25.49 4.07
C LEU A 406 -35.84 25.41 3.58
N ILE A 407 -36.63 24.51 4.15
CA ILE A 407 -38.07 24.39 3.89
C ILE A 407 -38.80 24.43 5.24
N LEU A 408 -39.59 25.48 5.47
CA LEU A 408 -40.47 25.57 6.62
C LEU A 408 -41.88 25.17 6.19
N ILE A 409 -42.42 24.13 6.77
CA ILE A 409 -43.68 23.49 6.37
C ILE A 409 -44.68 23.55 7.51
N ASN A 410 -45.92 23.97 7.24
CA ASN A 410 -47.07 23.70 8.11
C ASN A 410 -47.73 22.38 7.68
N PRO A 411 -47.60 21.30 8.46
CA PRO A 411 -48.12 19.97 8.08
C PRO A 411 -49.66 19.98 7.85
N ALA A 412 -50.41 20.75 8.62
CA ALA A 412 -51.86 20.77 8.55
C ALA A 412 -52.38 21.47 7.28
N THR A 413 -51.82 22.64 6.93
CA THR A 413 -52.28 23.41 5.78
C THR A 413 -51.51 23.14 4.49
N GLY A 414 -50.30 22.61 4.61
CA GLY A 414 -49.34 22.44 3.50
C GLY A 414 -48.67 23.75 3.06
N GLU A 415 -48.92 24.87 3.75
CA GLU A 415 -48.21 26.10 3.47
C GLU A 415 -46.73 25.94 3.78
N SER A 416 -45.89 26.29 2.82
CA SER A 416 -44.46 26.08 2.90
C SER A 416 -43.69 27.31 2.42
N GLU A 417 -42.63 27.64 3.13
CA GLU A 417 -41.67 28.68 2.79
C GLU A 417 -40.32 28.05 2.46
N ILE A 418 -39.78 28.32 1.27
CA ILE A 418 -38.53 27.76 0.76
C ILE A 418 -37.52 28.87 0.61
N VAL A 419 -36.32 28.64 1.16
CA VAL A 419 -35.14 29.49 0.94
C VAL A 419 -34.01 28.62 0.48
N ASN A 420 -33.55 28.82 -0.75
CA ASN A 420 -32.47 28.05 -1.33
C ASN A 420 -31.26 28.96 -1.61
N ALA A 421 -30.13 28.71 -0.97
CA ALA A 421 -28.88 29.45 -1.12
C ALA A 421 -27.89 28.60 -1.94
N GLY A 422 -28.06 28.57 -3.25
CA GLY A 422 -27.15 27.88 -4.17
C GLY A 422 -27.19 26.33 -4.12
N HIS A 423 -28.06 25.75 -3.32
CA HIS A 423 -28.21 24.30 -3.22
C HIS A 423 -28.98 23.74 -4.44
N ILE A 424 -28.85 22.44 -4.71
CA ILE A 424 -29.68 21.77 -5.73
C ILE A 424 -31.13 22.04 -5.42
N PRO A 425 -31.93 22.52 -6.41
CA PRO A 425 -33.32 22.84 -6.18
C PRO A 425 -34.11 21.64 -5.65
N PRO A 426 -34.97 21.80 -4.64
CA PRO A 426 -35.78 20.70 -4.15
C PRO A 426 -36.68 20.16 -5.27
N LEU A 427 -36.85 18.84 -5.31
CA LEU A 427 -37.58 18.12 -6.33
C LEU A 427 -38.96 17.71 -5.77
N LEU A 428 -40.02 18.21 -6.38
CA LEU A 428 -41.37 17.73 -6.12
C LEU A 428 -41.55 16.37 -6.81
N ALA A 429 -41.63 15.31 -6.04
CA ALA A 429 -41.68 13.92 -6.50
C ALA A 429 -43.14 13.48 -6.73
N GLY A 430 -43.32 12.54 -7.66
CA GLY A 430 -44.60 12.01 -8.10
C GLY A 430 -44.82 12.18 -9.58
N LYS A 431 -45.97 11.83 -10.10
CA LYS A 431 -46.28 12.01 -11.53
C LYS A 431 -46.06 13.46 -11.98
N GLY A 432 -45.16 13.62 -12.95
CA GLY A 432 -44.75 14.95 -13.43
C GLY A 432 -43.73 15.59 -12.49
N ALA A 433 -42.86 14.81 -11.88
CA ALA A 433 -41.81 15.28 -11.01
C ALA A 433 -41.01 16.46 -11.61
N ALA A 434 -40.83 17.52 -10.84
CA ALA A 434 -40.22 18.76 -11.30
C ALA A 434 -39.38 19.41 -10.21
N TYR A 435 -38.25 19.99 -10.61
CA TYR A 435 -37.42 20.82 -9.72
C TYR A 435 -38.10 22.16 -9.45
N HIS A 436 -38.14 22.53 -8.20
CA HIS A 436 -38.60 23.85 -7.80
C HIS A 436 -37.42 24.86 -7.92
N ARG A 437 -37.28 25.44 -9.12
CA ARG A 437 -36.14 26.28 -9.47
C ARG A 437 -36.37 27.71 -8.93
N PHE A 438 -35.93 27.93 -7.71
CA PHE A 438 -35.87 29.22 -7.04
C PHE A 438 -34.58 29.27 -6.21
N GLY A 439 -33.80 30.32 -6.33
CA GLY A 439 -32.51 30.35 -5.65
C GLY A 439 -32.03 31.75 -5.34
N ASN A 440 -31.19 31.82 -4.34
CA ASN A 440 -30.39 32.98 -3.97
C ASN A 440 -28.89 32.60 -4.12
N LEU A 441 -28.01 33.57 -3.89
CA LEU A 441 -26.58 33.34 -3.89
C LEU A 441 -26.21 32.36 -2.75
N LEU A 442 -25.25 31.47 -3.00
CA LEU A 442 -24.74 30.56 -1.97
C LEU A 442 -24.04 31.32 -0.83
N LEU A 443 -23.92 30.67 0.32
CA LEU A 443 -23.33 31.26 1.51
C LEU A 443 -21.82 31.49 1.33
N GLY A 444 -21.30 32.53 1.98
CA GLY A 444 -19.85 32.82 2.02
C GLY A 444 -19.36 33.77 0.92
N VAL A 445 -20.07 33.89 -0.21
CA VAL A 445 -19.61 34.68 -1.37
C VAL A 445 -19.75 36.17 -1.14
N ALA A 446 -20.95 36.64 -0.81
CA ALA A 446 -21.23 38.06 -0.61
C ALA A 446 -22.30 38.28 0.46
N GLN A 447 -22.49 39.53 0.85
CA GLN A 447 -23.66 39.87 1.66
C GLN A 447 -24.90 39.81 0.78
N GLU A 448 -25.92 39.08 1.20
CA GLU A 448 -27.11 38.79 0.42
C GLU A 448 -28.37 39.03 1.30
N VAL A 449 -29.45 39.44 0.66
CA VAL A 449 -30.80 39.47 1.27
C VAL A 449 -31.57 38.30 0.68
N TYR A 450 -31.69 37.25 1.45
CA TYR A 450 -32.30 35.99 0.99
C TYR A 450 -33.82 36.17 0.82
N ARG A 451 -34.31 35.78 -0.34
CA ARG A 451 -35.72 35.79 -0.70
C ARG A 451 -36.35 34.46 -0.36
N VAL A 452 -37.59 34.50 0.09
CA VAL A 452 -38.42 33.34 0.40
C VAL A 452 -39.40 33.13 -0.74
N ASP A 453 -39.49 31.88 -1.21
CA ASP A 453 -40.59 31.48 -2.07
C ASP A 453 -41.66 30.76 -1.26
N ARG A 454 -42.93 31.05 -1.54
CA ARG A 454 -44.08 30.49 -0.82
C ARG A 454 -44.84 29.55 -1.74
N VAL A 455 -44.91 28.31 -1.33
CA VAL A 455 -45.60 27.24 -2.06
C VAL A 455 -46.59 26.54 -1.14
N ARG A 456 -47.60 25.95 -1.72
CA ARG A 456 -48.52 25.06 -0.99
C ARG A 456 -48.33 23.65 -1.43
N LEU A 457 -47.86 22.79 -0.51
CA LEU A 457 -47.70 21.36 -0.75
C LEU A 457 -49.06 20.65 -0.63
N PRO A 458 -49.54 20.03 -1.69
CA PRO A 458 -50.78 19.21 -1.62
C PRO A 458 -50.64 18.05 -0.62
N GLU A 459 -51.74 17.45 -0.23
CA GLU A 459 -51.72 16.17 0.45
C GLU A 459 -51.08 15.12 -0.47
N ASP A 460 -50.36 14.18 0.12
CA ASP A 460 -49.53 13.17 -0.56
C ASP A 460 -48.39 13.68 -1.42
N ALA A 461 -48.16 15.01 -1.47
CA ALA A 461 -46.96 15.55 -2.10
C ALA A 461 -45.70 15.14 -1.35
N THR A 462 -44.70 14.76 -2.09
CA THR A 462 -43.35 14.45 -1.57
C THR A 462 -42.35 15.48 -2.08
N VAL A 463 -41.57 16.07 -1.19
CA VAL A 463 -40.43 16.92 -1.51
C VAL A 463 -39.17 16.13 -1.25
N LEU A 464 -38.29 16.08 -2.24
CA LEU A 464 -36.99 15.41 -2.18
C LEU A 464 -35.90 16.47 -2.25
N MET A 465 -34.97 16.44 -1.31
CA MET A 465 -33.74 17.22 -1.30
C MET A 465 -32.55 16.26 -1.27
N PHE A 466 -31.48 16.56 -1.94
CA PHE A 466 -30.24 15.79 -1.92
C PHE A 466 -29.03 16.65 -2.23
N THR A 467 -27.86 16.25 -1.73
CA THR A 467 -26.59 16.90 -1.99
C THR A 467 -26.01 16.46 -3.33
N ASP A 468 -25.05 17.22 -3.84
CA ASP A 468 -24.42 16.98 -5.15
C ASP A 468 -23.70 15.62 -5.20
N GLY A 469 -23.16 15.13 -4.09
CA GLY A 469 -22.60 13.79 -4.00
C GLY A 469 -23.52 12.66 -4.49
N LEU A 470 -24.86 12.86 -4.50
CA LEU A 470 -25.78 11.90 -5.13
C LEU A 470 -25.64 11.87 -6.65
N ILE A 471 -25.43 13.01 -7.29
CA ILE A 471 -25.56 13.20 -8.75
C ILE A 471 -24.23 13.57 -9.43
N GLU A 472 -23.20 13.94 -8.67
CA GLU A 472 -21.89 14.23 -9.20
C GLU A 472 -21.21 12.95 -9.67
N ASP A 473 -20.81 12.94 -10.94
CA ASP A 473 -20.16 11.81 -11.60
C ASP A 473 -19.15 12.40 -12.61
N ARG A 474 -17.90 11.96 -12.57
CA ARG A 474 -16.84 12.46 -13.48
C ARG A 474 -17.14 12.19 -14.94
N ASP A 475 -17.92 11.16 -15.21
CA ASP A 475 -18.18 10.69 -16.56
C ASP A 475 -19.51 11.19 -17.13
N LYS A 476 -20.34 11.94 -16.35
CA LYS A 476 -21.66 12.43 -16.75
C LYS A 476 -21.82 13.93 -16.58
N LEU A 477 -22.64 14.51 -17.42
CA LEU A 477 -23.03 15.92 -17.25
C LEU A 477 -24.03 16.06 -16.09
N LEU A 478 -23.89 17.10 -15.29
CA LEU A 478 -24.79 17.39 -14.16
C LEU A 478 -26.27 17.40 -14.56
N ASP A 479 -26.60 17.97 -15.72
CA ASP A 479 -27.98 17.99 -16.24
C ASP A 479 -28.54 16.60 -16.54
N GLU A 480 -27.71 15.66 -16.96
CA GLU A 480 -28.12 14.27 -17.20
C GLU A 480 -28.42 13.56 -15.86
N SER A 481 -27.57 13.74 -14.88
CA SER A 481 -27.77 13.18 -13.53
C SER A 481 -29.01 13.75 -12.86
N LEU A 482 -29.25 15.06 -12.99
CA LEU A 482 -30.47 15.70 -12.51
C LEU A 482 -31.73 15.13 -13.18
N GLU A 483 -31.67 14.87 -14.49
CA GLU A 483 -32.80 14.27 -15.20
C GLU A 483 -33.05 12.81 -14.79
N ILE A 484 -32.01 12.04 -14.52
CA ILE A 484 -32.15 10.68 -13.95
C ILE A 484 -32.83 10.75 -12.59
N ALA A 485 -32.38 11.62 -11.71
CA ALA A 485 -33.01 11.81 -10.38
C ALA A 485 -34.47 12.23 -10.50
N ARG A 486 -34.82 13.10 -11.45
CA ARG A 486 -36.18 13.52 -11.73
C ARG A 486 -37.06 12.36 -12.18
N GLN A 487 -36.54 11.52 -13.10
CA GLN A 487 -37.28 10.34 -13.60
C GLN A 487 -37.51 9.33 -12.46
N GLN A 488 -36.49 9.05 -11.63
CA GLN A 488 -36.65 8.19 -10.46
C GLN A 488 -37.68 8.72 -9.45
N ALA A 489 -37.78 10.03 -9.31
CA ALA A 489 -38.73 10.66 -8.42
C ALA A 489 -40.20 10.56 -8.88
N GLU A 490 -40.46 10.22 -10.14
CA GLU A 490 -41.82 9.94 -10.62
C GLU A 490 -42.41 8.66 -9.99
N ASP A 491 -41.54 7.71 -9.61
CA ASP A 491 -41.89 6.41 -9.02
C ASP A 491 -41.83 6.41 -7.47
N VAL A 492 -41.97 7.59 -6.85
CA VAL A 492 -41.99 7.70 -5.40
C VAL A 492 -43.18 6.93 -4.81
N THR A 493 -42.92 6.08 -3.82
CA THR A 493 -43.92 5.21 -3.17
C THR A 493 -44.22 5.64 -1.73
N ASP A 494 -45.14 4.98 -1.07
CA ASP A 494 -45.42 5.19 0.35
C ASP A 494 -44.28 4.73 1.26
N ASP A 495 -43.47 3.76 0.78
CA ASP A 495 -42.22 3.36 1.41
C ASP A 495 -41.11 4.35 0.99
N LEU A 496 -41.02 5.49 1.73
CA LEU A 496 -40.00 6.52 1.49
C LEU A 496 -38.57 6.02 1.80
N GLU A 497 -38.43 5.10 2.75
CA GLU A 497 -37.11 4.55 3.09
C GLU A 497 -36.58 3.72 1.94
N GLY A 498 -37.36 2.73 1.48
CA GLY A 498 -36.98 1.92 0.33
C GLY A 498 -36.85 2.72 -0.97
N PHE A 499 -37.61 3.84 -1.11
CA PHE A 499 -37.44 4.76 -2.23
C PHE A 499 -36.09 5.46 -2.18
N CYS A 500 -35.67 6.04 -1.04
CA CYS A 500 -34.37 6.67 -0.89
C CYS A 500 -33.22 5.68 -1.13
N ASP A 501 -33.34 4.45 -0.64
CA ASP A 501 -32.34 3.40 -0.85
C ASP A 501 -32.19 3.05 -2.34
N ARG A 502 -33.30 2.91 -3.09
CA ARG A 502 -33.28 2.69 -4.54
C ARG A 502 -32.68 3.89 -5.30
N LEU A 503 -33.04 5.10 -4.91
CA LEU A 503 -32.52 6.32 -5.53
C LEU A 503 -30.99 6.35 -5.42
N ILE A 504 -30.45 6.13 -4.24
CA ILE A 504 -29.00 6.08 -4.01
C ILE A 504 -28.35 4.94 -4.84
N ALA A 505 -28.96 3.74 -4.83
CA ALA A 505 -28.45 2.60 -5.59
C ALA A 505 -28.38 2.84 -7.12
N THR A 506 -29.29 3.69 -7.65
CA THR A 506 -29.32 4.02 -9.09
C THR A 506 -28.02 4.72 -9.55
N PHE A 507 -27.39 5.43 -8.66
CA PHE A 507 -26.19 6.21 -9.00
C PHE A 507 -24.86 5.50 -8.66
N GLY A 508 -24.85 4.41 -7.89
CA GLY A 508 -23.66 3.57 -7.61
C GLY A 508 -22.72 4.14 -6.54
N ALA A 509 -21.45 3.73 -6.58
CA ALA A 509 -20.41 4.19 -5.65
C ALA A 509 -20.09 5.68 -5.83
N ARG A 510 -19.77 6.39 -4.74
CA ARG A 510 -19.63 7.84 -4.71
C ARG A 510 -18.27 8.27 -4.18
N GLU A 511 -17.76 9.35 -4.76
CA GLU A 511 -16.52 10.00 -4.34
C GLU A 511 -16.75 11.04 -3.23
N ASP A 512 -18.01 11.51 -3.04
CA ASP A 512 -18.37 12.47 -2.01
C ASP A 512 -19.52 11.95 -1.13
N ASP A 513 -19.75 12.63 0.00
CA ASP A 513 -20.85 12.33 0.91
C ASP A 513 -22.21 12.51 0.22
N VAL A 514 -23.15 11.67 0.58
CA VAL A 514 -24.51 11.73 0.05
C VAL A 514 -25.51 11.93 1.18
N ALA A 515 -26.22 13.01 1.14
CA ALA A 515 -27.39 13.23 2.01
C ALA A 515 -28.66 13.33 1.16
N VAL A 516 -29.68 12.56 1.53
CA VAL A 516 -31.00 12.55 0.88
C VAL A 516 -32.06 12.74 1.95
N VAL A 517 -32.93 13.72 1.77
CA VAL A 517 -34.07 13.99 2.65
C VAL A 517 -35.35 13.96 1.83
N ALA A 518 -36.24 13.04 2.14
CA ALA A 518 -37.58 12.94 1.55
C ALA A 518 -38.63 13.29 2.60
N VAL A 519 -39.49 14.23 2.30
CA VAL A 519 -40.59 14.70 3.16
C VAL A 519 -41.92 14.55 2.43
N ARG A 520 -42.80 13.70 2.92
CA ARG A 520 -44.15 13.53 2.39
C ARG A 520 -45.17 14.08 3.35
N ARG A 521 -46.05 14.94 2.83
CA ARG A 521 -47.23 15.38 3.55
C ARG A 521 -48.27 14.26 3.52
N VAL A 522 -48.76 13.84 4.68
CA VAL A 522 -49.82 12.81 4.83
C VAL A 522 -51.02 13.39 5.54
N PRO A 523 -52.23 12.81 5.38
CA PRO A 523 -53.40 13.24 6.15
C PRO A 523 -53.10 13.27 7.65
N PHE A 524 -53.66 14.25 8.32
CA PHE A 524 -53.42 14.52 9.75
C PHE A 524 -54.09 13.48 10.66
#